data_ec715582ae90c35c87a89343d5ea5a87
#
_entry.id   ec715582ae90c35c87a89343d5ea5a87
#
_cell.length_a   1.000
_cell.length_b   1.000
_cell.length_c   1.000
_cell.angle_alpha   90.00
_cell.angle_beta   90.00
_cell.angle_gamma   90.00
#
_symmetry.space_group_name_H-M   'P 1'
#
loop_
_entity.id
_entity.type
_entity.pdbx_description
1 polymer ?
#
loop_
_entity_poly.entity_id
_entity_poly.type
_entity_poly.pdbx_seq_one_letter_code
_entity_poly.pdbx_strand_id
1 'polypeptide(L)'
;MRDDDATIRVTPGGLPRQNRFLPALVGGGMALLLVGAGLTGWMLWTRPAAPPAAAPQVIAPPQAIAPPPSAPAMPPAQEFPIETADEAMILGHVAERLAVYRFAANPSIIVLDFPSLRMQGEMLNRVASLIEKAGLPRNEVLTDAALDSAIRAHGDTVETYYYGHDYRADELAFFFAAADRQNVALDAQEERLAALLHQLGWLAPGAVGALISVPRTGATITETMRATMLHHELAHGEFFSDPPYASYVQHFWLTALTEAERASVRHFLGSMDYDTDDEELMYNEMQAYMMFTYDPRFFLPSNVDMTPARRVRLQTEFLKGMPDCWLKQSLAQHLRQAAD
;
A
#
# COMPACT_ATOMS: atom_id res chain seq x y z
N MET A 1 -0.95 33.06 26.55
CA MET A 1 -1.47 32.66 25.26
C MET A 1 -0.41 31.71 24.71
N ARG A 2 -0.57 30.41 24.93
CA ARG A 2 0.33 29.37 24.40
C ARG A 2 -0.38 28.76 23.24
N ASP A 3 0.17 28.98 22.05
CA ASP A 3 -0.24 28.29 20.84
C ASP A 3 0.27 26.84 20.96
N ASP A 4 -0.64 25.91 21.21
CA ASP A 4 -0.39 24.49 21.04
C ASP A 4 -0.43 24.19 19.53
N ASP A 5 0.71 24.35 18.89
CA ASP A 5 0.93 23.97 17.49
C ASP A 5 1.11 22.44 17.42
N ALA A 6 -0.02 21.73 17.55
CA ALA A 6 -0.04 20.28 17.38
C ALA A 6 0.05 19.95 15.90
N THR A 7 1.26 19.78 15.40
CA THR A 7 1.51 19.24 14.05
C THR A 7 0.93 17.84 13.97
N ILE A 8 -0.12 17.70 13.20
CA ILE A 8 -0.81 16.44 12.97
C ILE A 8 0.00 15.66 11.91
N ARG A 9 0.46 14.45 12.22
CA ARG A 9 1.17 13.56 11.28
C ARG A 9 0.20 12.55 10.69
N VAL A 10 0.16 12.47 9.37
CA VAL A 10 -0.55 11.41 8.63
C VAL A 10 0.44 10.29 8.37
N THR A 11 0.12 9.06 8.76
CA THR A 11 0.88 7.87 8.36
C THR A 11 0.45 7.43 6.96
N PRO A 12 1.25 6.64 6.20
CA PRO A 12 0.87 6.12 4.89
C PRO A 12 -0.56 5.59 4.92
N GLY A 13 -1.45 6.20 4.10
CA GLY A 13 -2.88 5.93 4.15
C GLY A 13 -3.59 6.33 5.45
N GLY A 14 -3.02 7.14 6.35
CA GLY A 14 -3.55 7.32 7.69
C GLY A 14 -3.84 8.74 8.17
N LEU A 15 -4.78 8.84 9.11
CA LEU A 15 -5.05 10.05 9.89
C LEU A 15 -3.89 10.43 10.80
N PRO A 16 -3.77 11.74 11.13
CA PRO A 16 -2.70 12.26 11.97
C PRO A 16 -2.67 11.63 13.38
N ARG A 17 -1.52 11.11 13.80
CA ARG A 17 -1.27 10.69 15.17
C ARG A 17 -1.10 11.91 16.08
N GLN A 18 -1.85 11.98 17.19
CA GLN A 18 -1.53 12.89 18.29
C GLN A 18 -0.21 12.47 18.92
N ASN A 19 0.80 13.37 18.90
CA ASN A 19 2.07 13.18 19.57
C ASN A 19 1.87 12.92 21.09
N ARG A 20 1.99 11.66 21.52
CA ARG A 20 2.28 11.33 22.90
C ARG A 20 3.78 11.24 23.07
N PHE A 21 4.40 12.29 23.56
CA PHE A 21 5.78 12.24 24.04
C PHE A 21 5.86 11.32 25.25
N LEU A 22 6.50 10.16 25.09
CA LEU A 22 7.10 9.40 26.18
C LEU A 22 8.61 9.66 26.16
N PRO A 23 9.25 10.01 27.29
CA PRO A 23 10.69 10.24 27.31
C PRO A 23 11.44 8.92 27.09
N ALA A 24 12.37 8.93 26.15
CA ALA A 24 13.30 7.83 25.92
C ALA A 24 14.19 7.61 27.15
N LEU A 25 14.10 6.44 27.77
CA LEU A 25 15.07 5.93 28.70
C LEU A 25 16.24 5.34 27.92
N VAL A 26 17.38 6.02 28.00
CA VAL A 26 18.68 5.54 27.53
C VAL A 26 19.11 4.40 28.45
N GLY A 27 19.21 3.18 27.93
CA GLY A 27 19.81 2.04 28.59
C GLY A 27 20.88 1.43 27.70
N GLY A 28 22.16 1.77 27.96
CA GLY A 28 23.31 1.14 27.35
C GLY A 28 23.49 -0.29 27.84
N GLY A 29 23.88 -1.21 26.95
CA GLY A 29 24.21 -2.61 27.27
C GLY A 29 25.22 -3.16 26.26
N MET A 30 26.37 -3.36 26.74
CA MET A 30 27.69 -3.70 26.24
C MET A 30 27.74 -5.03 25.43
N ALA A 31 28.54 -5.02 24.39
CA ALA A 31 28.95 -6.17 23.59
C ALA A 31 29.76 -7.19 24.40
N LEU A 32 29.57 -8.48 24.14
CA LEU A 32 30.49 -9.54 24.48
C LEU A 32 30.71 -10.46 23.28
N LEU A 33 31.91 -10.34 22.70
CA LEU A 33 32.51 -11.29 21.77
C LEU A 33 32.97 -12.52 22.54
N LEU A 34 32.60 -13.70 22.07
CA LEU A 34 33.32 -14.95 22.41
C LEU A 34 33.68 -15.70 21.12
N VAL A 35 34.98 -15.76 20.91
CA VAL A 35 35.70 -16.61 19.98
C VAL A 35 35.80 -18.02 20.60
N GLY A 36 35.48 -19.05 19.83
CA GLY A 36 35.72 -20.44 20.21
C GLY A 36 36.14 -21.27 19.01
N ALA A 37 37.42 -21.57 18.94
CA ALA A 37 38.04 -22.38 17.89
C ALA A 37 37.92 -23.90 18.17
N GLY A 38 37.72 -24.66 17.09
CA GLY A 38 38.40 -25.93 16.81
C GLY A 38 37.94 -27.18 17.52
N LEU A 39 37.59 -28.15 16.69
CA LEU A 39 38.23 -29.48 16.74
C LEU A 39 37.68 -30.36 15.61
N THR A 40 38.60 -30.74 14.73
CA THR A 40 38.48 -31.77 13.70
C THR A 40 38.39 -33.16 14.35
N GLY A 41 37.32 -33.89 14.02
CA GLY A 41 37.17 -35.31 14.40
C GLY A 41 36.92 -36.15 13.15
N TRP A 42 37.96 -36.89 12.76
CA TRP A 42 37.96 -37.86 11.67
C TRP A 42 37.25 -39.14 12.14
N MET A 43 36.12 -39.51 11.54
CA MET A 43 35.49 -40.82 11.75
C MET A 43 35.58 -41.67 10.48
N LEU A 44 36.30 -42.79 10.65
CA LEU A 44 36.41 -43.91 9.73
C LEU A 44 35.02 -44.51 9.39
N TRP A 45 34.73 -44.60 8.11
CA TRP A 45 33.50 -45.18 7.58
C TRP A 45 33.70 -46.71 7.38
N THR A 46 33.11 -47.54 8.22
CA THR A 46 32.97 -48.97 8.02
C THR A 46 31.70 -49.24 7.18
N ARG A 47 31.87 -49.83 6.00
CA ARG A 47 30.76 -50.27 5.13
C ARG A 47 30.06 -51.47 5.74
N PRO A 48 28.73 -51.49 5.91
CA PRO A 48 27.99 -52.73 6.18
C PRO A 48 27.85 -53.57 4.89
N ALA A 49 27.92 -54.90 5.04
CA ALA A 49 27.79 -55.86 3.96
C ALA A 49 26.37 -55.84 3.35
N ALA A 50 26.31 -56.10 2.03
CA ALA A 50 25.06 -56.16 1.29
C ALA A 50 24.19 -57.37 1.73
N PRO A 51 22.88 -57.22 1.87
CA PRO A 51 21.95 -58.33 2.11
C PRO A 51 21.79 -59.22 0.85
N PRO A 52 21.45 -60.50 1.02
CA PRO A 52 21.28 -61.43 -0.09
C PRO A 52 20.09 -61.07 -0.99
N ALA A 53 20.25 -61.38 -2.27
CA ALA A 53 19.23 -61.10 -3.32
C ALA A 53 17.88 -61.78 -3.02
N ALA A 54 16.81 -60.97 -3.00
CA ALA A 54 15.44 -61.44 -2.87
C ALA A 54 14.97 -62.13 -4.16
N ALA A 55 14.20 -63.21 -4.01
CA ALA A 55 13.58 -63.95 -5.11
C ALA A 55 12.61 -63.05 -5.93
N PRO A 56 12.39 -63.35 -7.22
CA PRO A 56 11.55 -62.53 -8.07
C PRO A 56 10.09 -62.57 -7.60
N GLN A 57 9.56 -61.40 -7.23
CA GLN A 57 8.13 -61.24 -6.96
C GLN A 57 7.36 -61.12 -8.27
N VAL A 58 6.29 -61.90 -8.40
CA VAL A 58 5.33 -61.82 -9.50
C VAL A 58 4.62 -60.47 -9.37
N ILE A 59 4.83 -59.57 -10.28
CA ILE A 59 4.14 -58.28 -10.35
C ILE A 59 2.69 -58.51 -10.83
N ALA A 60 1.73 -58.29 -9.94
CA ALA A 60 0.32 -58.27 -10.34
C ALA A 60 0.07 -57.04 -11.29
N PRO A 61 -0.85 -57.16 -12.26
CA PRO A 61 -1.16 -56.07 -13.17
C PRO A 61 -1.65 -54.83 -12.42
N PRO A 62 -1.26 -53.61 -12.86
CA PRO A 62 -1.68 -52.39 -12.16
C PRO A 62 -3.19 -52.27 -12.14
N GLN A 63 -3.76 -52.15 -10.95
CA GLN A 63 -5.15 -51.78 -10.77
C GLN A 63 -5.35 -50.38 -11.34
N ALA A 64 -6.37 -50.19 -12.18
CA ALA A 64 -6.76 -48.88 -12.68
C ALA A 64 -7.07 -47.96 -11.50
N ILE A 65 -6.24 -46.92 -11.34
CA ILE A 65 -6.46 -45.87 -10.35
C ILE A 65 -7.73 -45.13 -10.81
N ALA A 66 -8.77 -45.17 -9.98
CA ALA A 66 -9.96 -44.34 -10.21
C ALA A 66 -9.53 -42.84 -10.33
N PRO A 67 -10.11 -42.07 -11.27
CA PRO A 67 -9.80 -40.66 -11.35
C PRO A 67 -10.07 -40.00 -9.97
N PRO A 68 -9.20 -39.06 -9.57
CA PRO A 68 -9.41 -38.34 -8.31
C PRO A 68 -10.80 -37.68 -8.33
N PRO A 69 -11.50 -37.62 -7.19
CA PRO A 69 -12.77 -36.92 -7.11
C PRO A 69 -12.60 -35.51 -7.64
N SER A 70 -13.50 -35.09 -8.54
CA SER A 70 -13.53 -33.74 -9.06
C SER A 70 -13.50 -32.78 -7.89
N ALA A 71 -12.57 -31.81 -7.93
CA ALA A 71 -12.51 -30.75 -6.94
C ALA A 71 -13.94 -30.13 -6.79
N PRO A 72 -14.40 -29.81 -5.59
CA PRO A 72 -15.70 -29.18 -5.40
C PRO A 72 -15.74 -27.94 -6.31
N ALA A 73 -16.83 -27.81 -7.09
CA ALA A 73 -17.03 -26.64 -7.93
C ALA A 73 -16.95 -25.40 -7.03
N MET A 74 -16.06 -24.48 -7.36
CA MET A 74 -16.01 -23.18 -6.68
C MET A 74 -17.42 -22.56 -6.73
N PRO A 75 -17.90 -21.98 -5.63
CA PRO A 75 -19.14 -21.23 -5.68
C PRO A 75 -19.05 -20.18 -6.79
N PRO A 76 -20.17 -19.85 -7.47
CA PRO A 76 -20.15 -18.86 -8.52
C PRO A 76 -19.47 -17.59 -8.00
N ALA A 77 -18.47 -17.11 -8.74
CA ALA A 77 -17.72 -15.92 -8.37
C ALA A 77 -18.72 -14.80 -8.07
N GLN A 78 -18.62 -14.19 -6.90
CA GLN A 78 -19.47 -13.08 -6.51
C GLN A 78 -19.13 -11.91 -7.45
N GLU A 79 -19.98 -11.61 -8.42
CA GLU A 79 -19.80 -10.44 -9.28
C GLU A 79 -20.00 -9.17 -8.46
N PHE A 80 -19.04 -8.25 -8.61
CA PHE A 80 -19.16 -6.90 -8.05
C PHE A 80 -19.86 -6.00 -9.08
N PRO A 81 -20.94 -5.30 -8.73
CA PRO A 81 -21.42 -4.21 -9.56
C PRO A 81 -20.35 -3.11 -9.55
N ILE A 82 -19.84 -2.77 -10.74
CA ILE A 82 -18.85 -1.71 -10.94
C ILE A 82 -19.56 -0.56 -11.65
N GLU A 83 -19.80 0.52 -10.94
CA GLU A 83 -20.44 1.71 -11.47
C GLU A 83 -19.39 2.73 -11.89
N THR A 84 -19.71 3.56 -12.93
CA THR A 84 -18.83 4.68 -13.28
C THR A 84 -19.25 5.90 -12.47
N ALA A 85 -18.30 6.50 -11.75
CA ALA A 85 -18.55 7.65 -10.89
C ALA A 85 -17.43 8.68 -10.99
N ASP A 86 -17.78 9.96 -10.90
CA ASP A 86 -16.82 11.03 -10.67
C ASP A 86 -16.54 11.24 -9.18
N GLU A 87 -15.60 12.10 -8.86
CA GLU A 87 -15.19 12.38 -7.47
C GLU A 87 -16.38 12.88 -6.61
N ALA A 88 -17.24 13.74 -7.17
CA ALA A 88 -18.39 14.29 -6.45
C ALA A 88 -19.43 13.21 -6.12
N MET A 89 -19.69 12.29 -7.06
CA MET A 89 -20.59 11.16 -6.83
C MET A 89 -20.05 10.22 -5.73
N ILE A 90 -18.74 9.91 -5.75
CA ILE A 90 -18.10 9.07 -4.74
C ILE A 90 -18.17 9.75 -3.36
N LEU A 91 -17.88 11.04 -3.29
CA LEU A 91 -17.94 11.81 -2.03
C LEU A 91 -19.37 11.91 -1.47
N GLY A 92 -20.36 12.03 -2.33
CA GLY A 92 -21.77 12.07 -1.94
C GLY A 92 -22.35 10.72 -1.52
N HIS A 93 -21.65 9.61 -1.78
CA HIS A 93 -22.12 8.28 -1.42
C HIS A 93 -21.84 7.95 0.05
N VAL A 94 -22.82 7.35 0.71
CA VAL A 94 -22.70 6.83 2.08
C VAL A 94 -22.72 5.32 2.00
N ALA A 95 -21.54 4.73 2.03
CA ALA A 95 -21.37 3.28 1.88
C ALA A 95 -21.98 2.52 3.07
N GLU A 96 -22.99 1.67 2.81
CA GLU A 96 -23.53 0.69 3.77
C GLU A 96 -22.89 -0.69 3.60
N ARG A 97 -22.30 -0.93 2.45
CA ARG A 97 -21.52 -2.11 2.04
C ARG A 97 -20.39 -1.64 1.12
N LEU A 98 -19.43 -2.50 0.86
CA LEU A 98 -18.39 -2.22 -0.13
C LEU A 98 -19.03 -1.85 -1.48
N ALA A 99 -18.76 -0.64 -1.97
CA ALA A 99 -19.10 -0.20 -3.31
C ALA A 99 -17.82 -0.11 -4.15
N VAL A 100 -17.93 -0.43 -5.43
CA VAL A 100 -16.81 -0.44 -6.38
C VAL A 100 -17.13 0.51 -7.51
N TYR A 101 -16.28 1.50 -7.71
CA TYR A 101 -16.44 2.47 -8.79
C TYR A 101 -15.28 2.40 -9.78
N ARG A 102 -15.61 2.60 -11.04
CA ARG A 102 -14.65 2.96 -12.09
C ARG A 102 -14.62 4.47 -12.16
N PHE A 103 -13.46 5.08 -11.93
CA PHE A 103 -13.35 6.53 -11.91
C PHE A 103 -13.62 7.12 -13.31
N ALA A 104 -14.57 8.06 -13.41
CA ALA A 104 -15.07 8.56 -14.68
C ALA A 104 -13.99 9.30 -15.49
N ALA A 105 -13.11 10.04 -14.84
CA ALA A 105 -12.07 10.83 -15.50
C ALA A 105 -10.85 9.97 -15.94
N ASN A 106 -10.62 8.84 -15.29
CA ASN A 106 -9.63 7.83 -15.69
C ASN A 106 -10.15 6.42 -15.39
N PRO A 107 -10.72 5.73 -16.41
CA PRO A 107 -11.33 4.41 -16.22
C PRO A 107 -10.37 3.28 -15.82
N SER A 108 -9.07 3.52 -15.82
CA SER A 108 -8.05 2.59 -15.31
C SER A 108 -7.95 2.60 -13.78
N ILE A 109 -8.60 3.58 -13.12
CA ILE A 109 -8.65 3.69 -11.66
C ILE A 109 -9.93 3.05 -11.14
N ILE A 110 -9.79 2.10 -10.23
CA ILE A 110 -10.89 1.48 -9.48
C ILE A 110 -10.87 2.04 -8.06
N VAL A 111 -12.01 2.53 -7.60
CA VAL A 111 -12.19 3.09 -6.26
C VAL A 111 -13.02 2.14 -5.42
N LEU A 112 -12.50 1.73 -4.28
CA LEU A 112 -13.21 0.96 -3.26
C LEU A 112 -13.74 1.90 -2.19
N ASP A 113 -15.06 2.03 -2.11
CA ASP A 113 -15.74 2.83 -1.08
C ASP A 113 -16.23 1.92 0.05
N PHE A 114 -15.56 2.00 1.20
CA PHE A 114 -15.76 1.08 2.32
C PHE A 114 -16.78 1.60 3.34
N PRO A 115 -17.63 0.72 3.88
CA PRO A 115 -18.57 1.08 4.94
C PRO A 115 -17.90 1.35 6.30
N SER A 116 -16.65 0.92 6.46
CA SER A 116 -15.87 1.11 7.68
C SER A 116 -14.37 0.95 7.46
N LEU A 117 -13.57 1.62 8.29
CA LEU A 117 -12.12 1.42 8.37
C LEU A 117 -11.75 -0.04 8.69
N ARG A 118 -12.57 -0.72 9.51
CA ARG A 118 -12.32 -2.12 9.84
C ARG A 118 -12.34 -3.02 8.61
N MET A 119 -13.40 -2.94 7.79
CA MET A 119 -13.49 -3.75 6.57
C MET A 119 -12.39 -3.38 5.56
N GLN A 120 -12.05 -2.10 5.47
CA GLN A 120 -10.93 -1.62 4.64
C GLN A 120 -9.62 -2.23 5.11
N GLY A 121 -9.31 -2.15 6.41
CA GLY A 121 -8.10 -2.71 6.98
C GLY A 121 -8.02 -4.24 6.89
N GLU A 122 -9.14 -4.96 7.12
CA GLU A 122 -9.21 -6.41 6.92
C GLU A 122 -8.89 -6.81 5.47
N MET A 123 -9.29 -5.99 4.48
CA MET A 123 -9.02 -6.27 3.06
C MET A 123 -7.61 -5.90 2.61
N LEU A 124 -7.02 -4.80 3.15
CA LEU A 124 -5.89 -4.14 2.51
C LEU A 124 -4.63 -4.03 3.38
N ASN A 125 -4.70 -4.16 4.72
CA ASN A 125 -3.53 -3.97 5.59
C ASN A 125 -2.41 -4.99 5.33
N ARG A 126 -2.72 -6.22 4.93
CA ARG A 126 -1.70 -7.22 4.62
C ARG A 126 -1.01 -6.91 3.30
N VAL A 127 -1.74 -6.39 2.33
CA VAL A 127 -1.19 -5.86 1.07
C VAL A 127 -0.23 -4.70 1.38
N ALA A 128 -0.68 -3.72 2.18
CA ALA A 128 0.13 -2.59 2.62
C ALA A 128 1.43 -3.03 3.33
N SER A 129 1.32 -4.04 4.18
CA SER A 129 2.48 -4.59 4.90
C SER A 129 3.54 -5.18 3.97
N LEU A 130 3.14 -5.73 2.82
CA LEU A 130 4.05 -6.28 1.82
C LEU A 130 4.66 -5.20 0.91
N ILE A 131 3.87 -4.19 0.54
CA ILE A 131 4.19 -3.25 -0.55
C ILE A 131 4.85 -1.97 -0.04
N GLU A 132 4.36 -1.40 1.06
CA GLU A 132 4.70 -0.01 1.44
C GLU A 132 5.40 0.12 2.79
N LYS A 133 5.10 -0.78 3.76
CA LYS A 133 5.51 -0.56 5.15
C LYS A 133 7.01 -0.74 5.34
N ALA A 134 7.69 0.29 5.84
CA ALA A 134 9.09 0.22 6.19
C ALA A 134 9.38 -0.87 7.26
N GLY A 135 10.53 -1.52 7.14
CA GLY A 135 10.98 -2.51 8.12
C GLY A 135 10.27 -3.87 8.07
N LEU A 136 9.34 -4.07 7.15
CA LEU A 136 8.71 -5.37 6.88
C LEU A 136 9.29 -6.03 5.62
N PRO A 137 9.27 -7.38 5.53
CA PRO A 137 9.83 -8.08 4.38
C PRO A 137 9.01 -7.84 3.11
N ARG A 138 9.67 -7.51 1.99
CA ARG A 138 9.05 -7.24 0.67
C ARG A 138 8.75 -8.49 -0.16
N ASN A 139 9.14 -9.66 0.31
CA ASN A 139 9.00 -10.93 -0.39
C ASN A 139 8.25 -12.00 0.40
N GLU A 140 7.73 -11.64 1.57
CA GLU A 140 7.03 -12.54 2.47
C GLU A 140 5.67 -11.95 2.87
N VAL A 141 4.60 -12.67 2.53
CA VAL A 141 3.24 -12.32 2.96
C VAL A 141 3.09 -12.72 4.43
N LEU A 142 2.74 -11.78 5.28
CA LEU A 142 2.59 -12.02 6.71
C LEU A 142 1.39 -12.95 6.98
N THR A 143 1.55 -13.88 7.93
CA THR A 143 0.41 -14.61 8.50
C THR A 143 -0.46 -13.67 9.34
N ASP A 144 -1.71 -14.06 9.69
CA ASP A 144 -2.60 -13.26 10.55
C ASP A 144 -1.91 -12.84 11.85
N ALA A 145 -1.25 -13.79 12.50
CA ALA A 145 -0.54 -13.53 13.77
C ALA A 145 0.64 -12.55 13.60
N ALA A 146 1.36 -12.64 12.47
CA ALA A 146 2.47 -11.74 12.16
C ALA A 146 1.97 -10.33 11.81
N LEU A 147 0.88 -10.23 11.01
CA LEU A 147 0.24 -8.96 10.69
C LEU A 147 -0.29 -8.26 11.95
N ASP A 148 -1.02 -8.98 12.80
CA ASP A 148 -1.51 -8.49 14.09
C ASP A 148 -0.35 -8.00 15.00
N SER A 149 0.77 -8.71 14.99
CA SER A 149 1.95 -8.31 15.75
C SER A 149 2.58 -7.04 15.17
N ALA A 150 2.68 -6.93 13.85
CA ALA A 150 3.20 -5.75 13.17
C ALA A 150 2.32 -4.52 13.45
N ILE A 151 0.99 -4.64 13.31
CA ILE A 151 0.03 -3.55 13.60
C ILE A 151 0.20 -3.07 15.05
N ARG A 152 0.23 -3.99 16.03
CA ARG A 152 0.41 -3.63 17.45
C ARG A 152 1.79 -3.03 17.76
N ALA A 153 2.84 -3.47 17.07
CA ALA A 153 4.18 -2.93 17.25
C ALA A 153 4.26 -1.44 16.86
N HIS A 154 3.45 -1.01 15.89
CA HIS A 154 3.27 0.39 15.53
C HIS A 154 2.32 1.15 16.48
N GLY A 155 1.67 0.46 17.44
CA GLY A 155 0.68 1.05 18.35
C GLY A 155 -0.66 1.32 17.68
N ASP A 156 -0.95 0.65 16.59
CA ASP A 156 -2.17 0.77 15.80
C ASP A 156 -3.17 -0.36 16.07
N THR A 157 -4.32 -0.21 15.47
CA THR A 157 -5.38 -1.22 15.32
C THR A 157 -5.58 -1.52 13.85
N VAL A 158 -6.41 -2.50 13.50
CA VAL A 158 -6.79 -2.77 12.12
C VAL A 158 -7.36 -1.52 11.44
N GLU A 159 -8.11 -0.71 12.19
CA GLU A 159 -8.79 0.50 11.70
C GLU A 159 -7.87 1.72 11.57
N THR A 160 -6.72 1.73 12.26
CA THR A 160 -5.83 2.91 12.30
C THR A 160 -4.49 2.69 11.63
N TYR A 161 -4.23 1.47 11.16
CA TYR A 161 -2.98 1.12 10.49
C TYR A 161 -2.80 1.85 9.16
N TYR A 162 -3.93 1.96 8.39
CA TYR A 162 -4.05 2.78 7.19
C TYR A 162 -5.46 3.34 7.05
N TYR A 163 -5.60 4.53 6.50
CA TYR A 163 -6.90 5.18 6.29
C TYR A 163 -7.28 5.33 4.81
N GLY A 164 -6.32 5.31 3.91
CA GLY A 164 -6.45 5.19 2.47
C GLY A 164 -5.47 4.13 1.98
N HIS A 165 -5.61 3.68 0.77
CA HIS A 165 -4.69 2.73 0.12
C HIS A 165 -4.69 2.99 -1.36
N ASP A 166 -3.55 2.79 -1.98
CA ASP A 166 -3.32 2.91 -3.40
C ASP A 166 -2.36 1.80 -3.87
N TYR A 167 -2.75 1.07 -4.90
CA TYR A 167 -1.96 -0.04 -5.41
C TYR A 167 -2.06 -0.13 -6.92
N ARG A 168 -0.96 -0.52 -7.57
CA ARG A 168 -0.97 -0.95 -8.96
C ARG A 168 -1.56 -2.35 -9.11
N ALA A 169 -2.12 -2.62 -10.29
CA ALA A 169 -2.68 -3.94 -10.61
C ALA A 169 -1.64 -5.07 -10.49
N ASP A 170 -0.38 -4.83 -10.91
CA ASP A 170 0.71 -5.80 -10.83
C ASP A 170 1.21 -6.07 -9.40
N GLU A 171 1.17 -5.07 -8.52
CA GLU A 171 1.46 -5.24 -7.08
C GLU A 171 0.42 -6.12 -6.39
N LEU A 172 -0.85 -5.90 -6.70
CA LEU A 172 -1.94 -6.74 -6.20
C LEU A 172 -1.81 -8.18 -6.73
N ALA A 173 -1.50 -8.35 -8.02
CA ALA A 173 -1.25 -9.67 -8.59
C ALA A 173 -0.04 -10.36 -7.92
N PHE A 174 1.02 -9.60 -7.64
CA PHE A 174 2.20 -10.09 -6.92
C PHE A 174 1.84 -10.58 -5.51
N PHE A 175 1.04 -9.80 -4.76
CA PHE A 175 0.59 -10.16 -3.42
C PHE A 175 -0.14 -11.51 -3.43
N PHE A 176 -1.15 -11.68 -4.29
CA PHE A 176 -1.92 -12.94 -4.36
C PHE A 176 -1.07 -14.12 -4.82
N ALA A 177 -0.20 -13.92 -5.80
CA ALA A 177 0.72 -14.95 -6.24
C ALA A 177 1.76 -15.31 -5.15
N ALA A 178 2.18 -14.37 -4.32
CA ALA A 178 3.08 -14.61 -3.20
C ALA A 178 2.36 -15.38 -2.07
N ALA A 179 1.13 -15.00 -1.73
CA ALA A 179 0.31 -15.69 -0.73
C ALA A 179 0.08 -17.16 -1.11
N ASP A 180 -0.26 -17.43 -2.37
CA ASP A 180 -0.44 -18.79 -2.90
C ASP A 180 0.87 -19.60 -2.81
N ARG A 181 1.99 -19.08 -3.30
CA ARG A 181 3.29 -19.76 -3.24
C ARG A 181 3.73 -20.09 -1.81
N GLN A 182 3.38 -19.25 -0.85
CA GLN A 182 3.77 -19.39 0.56
C GLN A 182 2.73 -20.15 1.38
N ASN A 183 1.61 -20.57 0.78
CA ASN A 183 0.47 -21.20 1.44
C ASN A 183 -0.07 -20.36 2.63
N VAL A 184 -0.09 -19.03 2.48
CA VAL A 184 -0.71 -18.12 3.45
C VAL A 184 -2.22 -18.11 3.18
N ALA A 185 -2.99 -18.47 4.21
CA ALA A 185 -4.45 -18.41 4.12
C ALA A 185 -4.91 -16.95 4.02
N LEU A 186 -5.82 -16.67 3.10
CA LEU A 186 -6.48 -15.38 2.95
C LEU A 186 -7.70 -15.30 3.87
N ASP A 187 -7.99 -14.11 4.39
CA ASP A 187 -9.26 -13.89 5.07
C ASP A 187 -10.41 -13.64 4.07
N ALA A 188 -11.65 -13.57 4.60
CA ALA A 188 -12.83 -13.40 3.76
C ALA A 188 -12.84 -12.08 2.95
N GLN A 189 -12.20 -11.01 3.44
CA GLN A 189 -12.13 -9.74 2.71
C GLN A 189 -11.04 -9.79 1.63
N GLU A 190 -9.92 -10.43 1.89
CA GLU A 190 -8.85 -10.69 0.92
C GLU A 190 -9.33 -11.62 -0.21
N GLU A 191 -10.12 -12.66 0.11
CA GLU A 191 -10.76 -13.51 -0.91
C GLU A 191 -11.74 -12.70 -1.79
N ARG A 192 -12.46 -11.74 -1.22
CA ARG A 192 -13.33 -10.83 -1.99
C ARG A 192 -12.51 -9.91 -2.89
N LEU A 193 -11.37 -9.41 -2.41
CA LEU A 193 -10.44 -8.64 -3.26
C LEU A 193 -9.93 -9.49 -4.42
N ALA A 194 -9.49 -10.74 -4.16
CA ALA A 194 -9.07 -11.66 -5.22
C ALA A 194 -10.16 -11.86 -6.28
N ALA A 195 -11.42 -12.05 -5.85
CA ALA A 195 -12.56 -12.19 -6.76
C ALA A 195 -12.79 -10.94 -7.63
N LEU A 196 -12.67 -9.74 -7.05
CA LEU A 196 -12.74 -8.48 -7.79
C LEU A 196 -11.59 -8.37 -8.82
N LEU A 197 -10.35 -8.66 -8.43
CA LEU A 197 -9.21 -8.60 -9.33
C LEU A 197 -9.33 -9.61 -10.46
N HIS A 198 -9.87 -10.79 -10.18
CA HIS A 198 -10.19 -11.78 -11.23
C HIS A 198 -11.24 -11.23 -12.21
N GLN A 199 -12.33 -10.61 -11.70
CA GLN A 199 -13.36 -9.97 -12.54
C GLN A 199 -12.78 -8.84 -13.40
N LEU A 200 -11.82 -8.07 -12.87
CA LEU A 200 -11.12 -7.00 -13.60
C LEU A 200 -10.08 -7.53 -14.59
N GLY A 201 -9.71 -8.82 -14.50
CA GLY A 201 -8.61 -9.41 -15.28
C GLY A 201 -7.21 -8.99 -14.79
N TRP A 202 -7.11 -8.46 -13.56
CA TRP A 202 -5.86 -7.90 -13.03
C TRP A 202 -4.91 -8.95 -12.44
N LEU A 203 -5.33 -10.19 -12.30
CA LEU A 203 -4.43 -11.29 -11.92
C LEU A 203 -3.65 -11.85 -13.11
N ALA A 204 -3.92 -11.39 -14.35
CA ALA A 204 -3.18 -11.77 -15.54
C ALA A 204 -1.87 -10.98 -15.66
N PRO A 205 -0.79 -11.58 -16.21
CA PRO A 205 0.47 -10.87 -16.46
C PRO A 205 0.28 -9.65 -17.35
N GLY A 206 0.89 -8.52 -16.95
CA GLY A 206 0.83 -7.28 -17.72
C GLY A 206 -0.47 -6.49 -17.56
N ALA A 207 -1.31 -6.83 -16.58
CA ALA A 207 -2.46 -6.00 -16.24
C ALA A 207 -2.02 -4.59 -15.80
N VAL A 208 -2.74 -3.57 -16.28
CA VAL A 208 -2.50 -2.16 -15.97
C VAL A 208 -3.75 -1.59 -15.33
N GLY A 209 -3.57 -0.83 -14.28
CA GLY A 209 -4.61 -0.15 -13.55
C GLY A 209 -4.18 0.21 -12.14
N ALA A 210 -5.00 0.99 -11.48
CA ALA A 210 -4.81 1.40 -10.10
C ALA A 210 -6.06 1.09 -9.27
N LEU A 211 -5.88 0.59 -8.07
CA LEU A 211 -6.92 0.41 -7.08
C LEU A 211 -6.66 1.35 -5.93
N ILE A 212 -7.63 2.18 -5.61
CA ILE A 212 -7.57 3.06 -4.44
C ILE A 212 -8.74 2.79 -3.50
N SER A 213 -8.60 3.19 -2.24
CA SER A 213 -9.65 3.00 -1.25
C SER A 213 -9.96 4.27 -0.48
N VAL A 214 -11.23 4.39 -0.07
CA VAL A 214 -11.68 5.47 0.80
C VAL A 214 -12.70 4.94 1.81
N PRO A 215 -12.60 5.31 3.11
CA PRO A 215 -13.56 4.90 4.11
C PRO A 215 -14.77 5.82 4.13
N ARG A 216 -15.89 5.29 4.62
CA ARG A 216 -17.09 6.07 4.94
C ARG A 216 -16.81 7.15 5.99
N THR A 217 -17.52 8.26 5.89
CA THR A 217 -17.58 9.27 6.96
C THR A 217 -18.17 8.73 8.26
N GLY A 218 -17.72 9.24 9.39
CA GLY A 218 -18.17 8.82 10.73
C GLY A 218 -17.53 9.66 11.82
N ALA A 219 -17.50 9.15 13.04
CA ALA A 219 -16.92 9.88 14.16
C ALA A 219 -15.43 10.19 13.99
N THR A 220 -14.70 9.32 13.30
CA THR A 220 -13.26 9.46 13.05
C THR A 220 -12.96 10.19 11.74
N ILE A 221 -13.75 9.96 10.71
CA ILE A 221 -13.54 10.48 9.35
C ILE A 221 -14.60 11.53 9.06
N THR A 222 -14.21 12.80 9.02
CA THR A 222 -15.10 13.90 8.60
C THR A 222 -15.23 13.93 7.07
N GLU A 223 -16.24 14.64 6.55
CA GLU A 223 -16.42 14.84 5.10
C GLU A 223 -15.19 15.48 4.45
N THR A 224 -14.61 16.50 5.09
CA THR A 224 -13.41 17.16 4.57
C THR A 224 -12.20 16.22 4.55
N MET A 225 -12.04 15.39 5.57
CA MET A 225 -10.97 14.38 5.61
C MET A 225 -11.15 13.35 4.50
N ARG A 226 -12.39 12.83 4.32
CA ARG A 226 -12.70 11.89 3.24
C ARG A 226 -12.42 12.50 1.86
N ALA A 227 -12.81 13.77 1.65
CA ALA A 227 -12.54 14.46 0.40
C ALA A 227 -11.04 14.60 0.14
N THR A 228 -10.27 14.99 1.16
CA THR A 228 -8.81 15.12 1.05
C THR A 228 -8.16 13.77 0.75
N MET A 229 -8.56 12.70 1.45
CA MET A 229 -8.04 11.35 1.20
C MET A 229 -8.37 10.88 -0.22
N LEU A 230 -9.64 10.97 -0.63
CA LEU A 230 -10.04 10.55 -1.98
C LEU A 230 -9.23 11.27 -3.06
N HIS A 231 -9.04 12.58 -2.93
CA HIS A 231 -8.28 13.36 -3.91
C HIS A 231 -6.78 12.98 -3.93
N HIS A 232 -6.21 12.72 -2.76
CA HIS A 232 -4.84 12.23 -2.59
C HIS A 232 -4.65 10.85 -3.24
N GLU A 233 -5.53 9.89 -2.91
CA GLU A 233 -5.47 8.54 -3.48
C GLU A 233 -5.72 8.54 -5.00
N LEU A 234 -6.62 9.41 -5.50
CA LEU A 234 -6.83 9.57 -6.94
C LEU A 234 -5.58 10.08 -7.67
N ALA A 235 -4.75 10.90 -7.00
CA ALA A 235 -3.49 11.36 -7.58
C ALA A 235 -2.48 10.20 -7.73
N HIS A 236 -2.42 9.27 -6.76
CA HIS A 236 -1.68 8.03 -6.91
C HIS A 236 -2.27 7.15 -8.03
N GLY A 237 -3.59 7.06 -8.09
CA GLY A 237 -4.27 6.32 -9.15
C GLY A 237 -3.89 6.80 -10.56
N GLU A 238 -3.80 8.11 -10.78
CA GLU A 238 -3.31 8.66 -12.04
C GLU A 238 -1.84 8.33 -12.28
N PHE A 239 -1.00 8.49 -11.27
CA PHE A 239 0.42 8.15 -11.34
C PHE A 239 0.64 6.69 -11.78
N PHE A 240 -0.12 5.75 -11.23
CA PHE A 240 0.01 4.33 -11.56
C PHE A 240 -0.56 3.93 -12.92
N SER A 241 -1.50 4.70 -13.44
CA SER A 241 -2.25 4.34 -14.66
C SER A 241 -1.93 5.19 -15.89
N ASP A 242 -1.17 6.28 -15.73
CA ASP A 242 -0.71 7.17 -16.83
C ASP A 242 0.84 7.27 -16.87
N PRO A 243 1.53 6.42 -17.65
CA PRO A 243 2.99 6.44 -17.74
C PRO A 243 3.60 7.79 -18.16
N PRO A 244 3.03 8.58 -19.08
CA PRO A 244 3.47 9.95 -19.35
C PRO A 244 3.45 10.83 -18.10
N TYR A 245 2.40 10.75 -17.28
CA TYR A 245 2.30 11.49 -16.04
C TYR A 245 3.33 11.03 -15.02
N ALA A 246 3.47 9.72 -14.79
CA ALA A 246 4.48 9.16 -13.89
C ALA A 246 5.91 9.59 -14.27
N SER A 247 6.25 9.53 -15.57
CA SER A 247 7.54 9.98 -16.08
C SER A 247 7.77 11.49 -15.85
N TYR A 248 6.71 12.27 -15.98
CA TYR A 248 6.74 13.71 -15.68
C TYR A 248 7.00 13.99 -14.18
N VAL A 249 6.31 13.28 -13.29
CA VAL A 249 6.49 13.39 -11.84
C VAL A 249 7.94 13.08 -11.44
N GLN A 250 8.50 11.98 -11.96
CA GLN A 250 9.90 11.61 -11.74
C GLN A 250 10.86 12.71 -12.23
N HIS A 251 10.66 13.21 -13.45
CA HIS A 251 11.46 14.29 -14.00
C HIS A 251 11.39 15.56 -13.14
N PHE A 252 10.19 15.93 -12.71
CA PHE A 252 9.96 17.09 -11.85
C PHE A 252 10.67 16.95 -10.49
N TRP A 253 10.58 15.78 -9.86
CA TRP A 253 11.31 15.47 -8.63
C TRP A 253 12.81 15.70 -8.77
N LEU A 254 13.40 15.23 -9.86
CA LEU A 254 14.84 15.30 -10.09
C LEU A 254 15.33 16.71 -10.48
N THR A 255 14.48 17.52 -11.13
CA THR A 255 14.91 18.79 -11.75
C THR A 255 14.37 20.05 -11.09
N ALA A 256 13.17 20.03 -10.51
CA ALA A 256 12.54 21.21 -9.93
C ALA A 256 12.80 21.37 -8.43
N LEU A 257 13.03 20.24 -7.72
CA LEU A 257 13.39 20.25 -6.30
C LEU A 257 14.91 20.22 -6.14
N THR A 258 15.41 21.02 -5.19
CA THR A 258 16.81 20.94 -4.75
C THR A 258 17.06 19.66 -3.95
N GLU A 259 18.32 19.25 -3.80
CA GLU A 259 18.66 18.08 -2.97
C GLU A 259 18.19 18.25 -1.51
N ALA A 260 18.29 19.45 -0.95
CA ALA A 260 17.81 19.74 0.40
C ALA A 260 16.28 19.57 0.50
N GLU A 261 15.51 20.03 -0.49
CA GLU A 261 14.06 19.86 -0.51
C GLU A 261 13.68 18.38 -0.63
N ARG A 262 14.36 17.60 -1.47
CA ARG A 262 14.16 16.14 -1.55
C ARG A 262 14.50 15.44 -0.23
N ALA A 263 15.57 15.85 0.43
CA ALA A 263 15.93 15.32 1.75
C ALA A 263 14.86 15.63 2.81
N SER A 264 14.29 16.84 2.82
CA SER A 264 13.19 17.21 3.73
C SER A 264 11.93 16.41 3.44
N VAL A 265 11.58 16.15 2.16
CA VAL A 265 10.46 15.28 1.79
C VAL A 265 10.71 13.85 2.29
N ARG A 266 11.90 13.28 2.06
CA ARG A 266 12.24 11.95 2.58
C ARG A 266 12.15 11.89 4.11
N HIS A 267 12.63 12.92 4.81
CA HIS A 267 12.55 12.99 6.26
C HIS A 267 11.09 13.01 6.75
N PHE A 268 10.24 13.80 6.10
CA PHE A 268 8.81 13.86 6.40
C PHE A 268 8.15 12.49 6.18
N LEU A 269 8.34 11.87 5.03
CA LEU A 269 7.77 10.56 4.70
C LEU A 269 8.32 9.47 5.63
N GLY A 270 9.62 9.43 5.88
CA GLY A 270 10.22 8.49 6.82
C GLY A 270 9.69 8.64 8.26
N SER A 271 9.26 9.85 8.66
CA SER A 271 8.61 10.05 9.96
C SER A 271 7.21 9.44 10.04
N MET A 272 6.66 8.99 8.91
CA MET A 272 5.38 8.31 8.76
C MET A 272 5.53 6.83 8.38
N ASP A 273 6.74 6.27 8.54
CA ASP A 273 7.08 4.88 8.27
C ASP A 273 7.07 4.47 6.78
N TYR A 274 7.20 5.43 5.84
CA TYR A 274 7.47 5.12 4.44
C TYR A 274 8.89 4.60 4.24
N ASP A 275 9.07 3.70 3.27
CA ASP A 275 10.39 3.23 2.86
C ASP A 275 11.12 4.30 2.03
N THR A 276 12.02 5.03 2.69
CA THR A 276 12.73 6.16 2.06
C THR A 276 13.83 5.75 1.09
N ASP A 277 14.14 4.46 1.00
CA ASP A 277 15.09 3.92 0.03
C ASP A 277 14.40 3.62 -1.32
N ASP A 278 13.06 3.57 -1.33
CA ASP A 278 12.27 3.48 -2.55
C ASP A 278 12.08 4.85 -3.20
N GLU A 279 12.84 5.11 -4.25
CA GLU A 279 12.81 6.41 -4.95
C GLU A 279 11.48 6.66 -5.66
N GLU A 280 10.83 5.60 -6.20
CA GLU A 280 9.53 5.74 -6.86
C GLU A 280 8.47 6.15 -5.86
N LEU A 281 8.44 5.51 -4.70
CA LEU A 281 7.56 5.89 -3.60
C LEU A 281 7.77 7.34 -3.19
N MET A 282 9.04 7.81 -3.08
CA MET A 282 9.32 9.19 -2.68
C MET A 282 8.74 10.23 -3.63
N TYR A 283 8.88 10.07 -4.96
CA TYR A 283 8.33 11.08 -5.87
C TYR A 283 6.83 10.91 -6.11
N ASN A 284 6.29 9.71 -5.97
CA ASN A 284 4.85 9.48 -6.01
C ASN A 284 4.16 10.15 -4.81
N GLU A 285 4.67 9.96 -3.60
CA GLU A 285 4.16 10.64 -2.40
C GLU A 285 4.36 12.17 -2.46
N MET A 286 5.51 12.62 -2.96
CA MET A 286 5.75 14.05 -3.14
C MET A 286 4.67 14.71 -3.99
N GLN A 287 4.27 14.10 -5.12
CA GLN A 287 3.24 14.69 -5.96
C GLN A 287 1.88 14.70 -5.25
N ALA A 288 1.49 13.62 -4.58
CA ALA A 288 0.21 13.54 -3.88
C ALA A 288 0.13 14.54 -2.71
N TYR A 289 1.15 14.63 -1.85
CA TYR A 289 1.17 15.58 -0.74
C TYR A 289 1.33 17.04 -1.20
N MET A 290 2.35 17.33 -2.02
CA MET A 290 2.69 18.72 -2.31
C MET A 290 1.77 19.35 -3.34
N MET A 291 1.26 18.59 -4.32
CA MET A 291 0.46 19.12 -5.42
C MET A 291 -1.04 19.01 -5.15
N PHE A 292 -1.51 17.92 -4.52
CA PHE A 292 -2.92 17.57 -4.47
C PHE A 292 -3.53 17.45 -3.07
N THR A 293 -2.75 17.51 -1.98
CA THR A 293 -3.26 17.52 -0.62
C THR A 293 -3.39 18.95 -0.12
N TYR A 294 -4.61 19.48 -0.08
CA TYR A 294 -4.84 20.91 0.21
C TYR A 294 -5.23 21.19 1.66
N ASP A 295 -5.71 20.20 2.39
CA ASP A 295 -6.11 20.36 3.78
C ASP A 295 -4.87 20.45 4.69
N PRO A 296 -4.70 21.55 5.45
CA PRO A 296 -3.53 21.77 6.30
C PRO A 296 -3.40 20.76 7.44
N ARG A 297 -4.45 20.01 7.77
CA ARG A 297 -4.40 18.92 8.75
C ARG A 297 -3.62 17.71 8.24
N PHE A 298 -3.53 17.52 6.92
CA PHE A 298 -2.81 16.42 6.29
C PHE A 298 -1.40 16.82 5.86
N PHE A 299 -1.26 18.02 5.31
CA PHE A 299 0.04 18.49 4.84
C PHE A 299 0.16 20.01 4.93
N LEU A 300 1.28 20.45 5.52
CA LEU A 300 1.72 21.84 5.51
C LEU A 300 3.09 21.93 4.83
N PRO A 301 3.39 23.01 4.09
CA PRO A 301 4.72 23.23 3.53
C PRO A 301 5.86 23.15 4.56
N SER A 302 5.58 23.56 5.80
CA SER A 302 6.53 23.44 6.93
C SER A 302 6.89 22.01 7.32
N ASN A 303 6.09 21.02 6.94
CA ASN A 303 6.43 19.61 7.19
C ASN A 303 7.66 19.16 6.39
N VAL A 304 7.98 19.87 5.30
CA VAL A 304 9.10 19.62 4.41
C VAL A 304 10.04 20.83 4.34
N ASP A 305 10.15 21.60 5.43
CA ASP A 305 10.98 22.79 5.58
C ASP A 305 10.77 23.83 4.46
N MET A 306 9.56 23.93 3.95
CA MET A 306 9.23 24.78 2.80
C MET A 306 8.31 25.93 3.21
N THR A 307 8.47 27.09 2.55
CA THR A 307 7.51 28.19 2.71
C THR A 307 6.27 27.99 1.85
N PRO A 308 5.09 28.53 2.24
CA PRO A 308 3.90 28.51 1.39
C PRO A 308 4.15 29.08 0.00
N ALA A 309 4.91 30.18 -0.11
CA ALA A 309 5.26 30.79 -1.39
C ALA A 309 6.10 29.87 -2.29
N ARG A 310 6.99 29.04 -1.71
CA ARG A 310 7.77 28.06 -2.47
C ARG A 310 6.88 26.93 -2.98
N ARG A 311 5.96 26.41 -2.15
CA ARG A 311 4.97 25.42 -2.57
C ARG A 311 4.16 25.92 -3.76
N VAL A 312 3.59 27.12 -3.68
CA VAL A 312 2.79 27.72 -4.78
C VAL A 312 3.62 27.86 -6.07
N ARG A 313 4.89 28.25 -5.96
CA ARG A 313 5.80 28.27 -7.13
C ARG A 313 5.98 26.88 -7.74
N LEU A 314 6.26 25.86 -6.91
CA LEU A 314 6.39 24.47 -7.37
C LEU A 314 5.10 23.96 -8.01
N GLN A 315 3.93 24.23 -7.42
CA GLN A 315 2.64 23.84 -7.99
C GLN A 315 2.39 24.54 -9.34
N THR A 316 2.76 25.81 -9.47
CA THR A 316 2.63 26.57 -10.73
C THR A 316 3.57 26.02 -11.81
N GLU A 317 4.81 25.69 -11.44
CA GLU A 317 5.80 25.08 -12.32
C GLU A 317 5.38 23.67 -12.74
N PHE A 318 4.88 22.88 -11.80
CA PHE A 318 4.32 21.54 -12.03
C PHE A 318 3.15 21.60 -13.03
N LEU A 319 2.18 22.48 -12.78
CA LEU A 319 1.03 22.66 -13.67
C LEU A 319 1.46 23.01 -15.10
N LYS A 320 2.47 23.87 -15.26
CA LYS A 320 2.93 24.34 -16.57
C LYS A 320 3.50 23.24 -17.45
N GLY A 321 4.24 22.29 -16.86
CA GLY A 321 4.87 21.18 -17.58
C GLY A 321 4.06 19.88 -17.61
N MET A 322 3.00 19.81 -16.80
CA MET A 322 2.19 18.60 -16.62
C MET A 322 1.52 18.17 -17.93
N PRO A 323 1.54 16.86 -18.28
CA PRO A 323 0.76 16.29 -19.36
C PRO A 323 -0.74 16.58 -19.21
N ASP A 324 -1.49 16.47 -20.31
CA ASP A 324 -2.94 16.67 -20.26
C ASP A 324 -3.62 15.45 -19.62
N CYS A 325 -4.09 15.63 -18.39
CA CYS A 325 -4.90 14.68 -17.64
C CYS A 325 -5.89 15.45 -16.75
N TRP A 326 -6.80 14.76 -16.08
CA TRP A 326 -7.82 15.39 -15.24
C TRP A 326 -7.20 16.13 -14.03
N LEU A 327 -6.12 15.64 -13.46
CA LEU A 327 -5.38 16.30 -12.35
C LEU A 327 -4.88 17.69 -12.73
N LYS A 328 -4.51 17.91 -13.99
CA LYS A 328 -4.09 19.23 -14.47
C LYS A 328 -5.18 20.28 -14.32
N GLN A 329 -6.43 19.88 -14.59
CA GLN A 329 -7.59 20.79 -14.42
C GLN A 329 -7.86 21.03 -12.93
N SER A 330 -7.76 20.02 -12.09
CA SER A 330 -7.92 20.11 -10.64
C SER A 330 -6.89 21.08 -10.04
N LEU A 331 -5.60 20.90 -10.33
CA LEU A 331 -4.53 21.78 -9.84
C LEU A 331 -4.70 23.21 -10.33
N ALA A 332 -5.07 23.40 -11.61
CA ALA A 332 -5.32 24.71 -12.16
C ALA A 332 -6.50 25.42 -11.47
N GLN A 333 -7.55 24.69 -11.10
CA GLN A 333 -8.67 25.23 -10.36
C GLN A 333 -8.28 25.64 -8.93
N HIS A 334 -7.53 24.77 -8.23
CA HIS A 334 -7.01 25.06 -6.90
C HIS A 334 -6.17 26.33 -6.87
N LEU A 335 -5.21 26.47 -7.80
CA LEU A 335 -4.34 27.65 -7.86
C LEU A 335 -5.09 28.95 -8.18
N ARG A 336 -6.18 28.90 -8.96
CA ARG A 336 -7.05 30.07 -9.17
C ARG A 336 -7.76 30.48 -7.89
N GLN A 337 -8.35 29.52 -7.17
CA GLN A 337 -9.07 29.77 -5.90
C GLN A 337 -8.16 30.30 -4.79
N ALA A 338 -6.88 29.92 -4.79
CA ALA A 338 -5.91 30.41 -3.82
C ALA A 338 -5.36 31.82 -4.15
N ALA A 339 -5.61 32.34 -5.35
CA ALA A 339 -5.18 33.66 -5.79
C ALA A 339 -6.25 34.74 -5.59
N ASP A 340 -7.50 34.36 -5.44
CA ASP A 340 -8.67 35.23 -5.15
C ASP A 340 -8.82 35.44 -3.64
#